data_d9ccd2a80a9af6b7cd7f2514eb5a0af5
#
_entry.id   d9ccd2a80a9af6b7cd7f2514eb5a0af5
#
_cell.length_a   1.000
_cell.length_b   1.000
_cell.length_c   1.000
_cell.angle_alpha   90.00
_cell.angle_beta   90.00
_cell.angle_gamma   90.00
#
_symmetry.space_group_name_H-M   'P 1'
#
loop_
_entity.id
_entity.type
_entity.pdbx_description
1 polymer ?
#
loop_
_entity_poly.entity_id
_entity_poly.type
_entity_poly.pdbx_seq_one_letter_code
_entity_poly.pdbx_strand_id
1 'polypeptide(L)'
;MKRRKAIAAVLAAVLSLVSASAAYAEELSEQEMTKQEAAEVLEQEPTEQETAEPPQEDATEQLSYGKVVDAAEDAESLEGEYIPVLMYHHFAIRNMGVGNGVVTTTKELEDHLHYFQSQGYRIISLEELDSLLTATERDTHAEGLGLGLGKKYLCITMDDGYFSNYDLAYPLFKKYRVPASVFAVTDYVTNRIGIQKFTWNQAATMEKSGYMKVYSHTADHQPVVAGEEEAFLDSMRRSEETLTENLGTKHVKAMAYPNGRYTEAAQQLLDEDGYVLQFTVENSVITRKTKRDAIPRITIESGMSGEDVVRKIELTAENTFAAEGEGNET
;
A
#
# COMPACT_ATOMS: atom_id res chain seq x y z
N MET A 1 -39.22 -42.00 23.77
CA MET A 1 -38.69 -41.29 22.59
C MET A 1 -37.86 -40.04 22.93
N LYS A 2 -38.29 -39.15 23.82
CA LYS A 2 -37.56 -37.88 24.14
C LYS A 2 -36.12 -38.06 24.69
N ARG A 3 -35.86 -39.08 25.55
CA ARG A 3 -34.52 -39.35 26.10
C ARG A 3 -33.49 -39.82 25.06
N ARG A 4 -33.94 -40.59 24.02
CA ARG A 4 -33.00 -41.04 22.93
C ARG A 4 -32.59 -39.89 22.01
N LYS A 5 -33.47 -38.88 21.76
CA LYS A 5 -33.16 -37.71 20.98
C LYS A 5 -32.16 -36.78 21.71
N ALA A 6 -32.27 -36.65 23.02
CA ALA A 6 -31.35 -35.83 23.82
C ALA A 6 -29.93 -36.43 23.85
N ILE A 7 -29.80 -37.77 23.98
CA ILE A 7 -28.50 -38.45 23.97
C ILE A 7 -27.84 -38.33 22.57
N ALA A 8 -28.59 -38.45 21.50
CA ALA A 8 -28.06 -38.25 20.13
C ALA A 8 -27.58 -36.83 19.86
N ALA A 9 -28.26 -35.81 20.40
CA ALA A 9 -27.83 -34.42 20.28
C ALA A 9 -26.55 -34.11 21.09
N VAL A 10 -26.39 -34.69 22.25
CA VAL A 10 -25.18 -34.54 23.07
C VAL A 10 -23.98 -35.25 22.42
N LEU A 11 -24.20 -36.47 21.86
CA LEU A 11 -23.17 -37.19 21.11
C LEU A 11 -22.72 -36.45 19.83
N ALA A 12 -23.64 -35.82 19.10
CA ALA A 12 -23.32 -35.01 17.93
C ALA A 12 -22.51 -33.75 18.29
N ALA A 13 -22.86 -33.10 19.41
CA ALA A 13 -22.13 -31.92 19.90
C ALA A 13 -20.71 -32.29 20.41
N VAL A 14 -20.56 -33.43 21.05
CA VAL A 14 -19.23 -33.92 21.49
C VAL A 14 -18.37 -34.33 20.30
N LEU A 15 -18.94 -34.96 19.28
CA LEU A 15 -18.22 -35.31 18.05
C LEU A 15 -17.77 -34.06 17.26
N SER A 16 -18.59 -33.01 17.23
CA SER A 16 -18.21 -31.74 16.58
C SER A 16 -17.11 -30.99 17.35
N LEU A 17 -17.08 -31.06 18.68
CA LEU A 17 -16.01 -30.50 19.52
C LEU A 17 -14.69 -31.28 19.34
N VAL A 18 -14.74 -32.60 19.24
CA VAL A 18 -13.55 -33.42 19.01
C VAL A 18 -12.97 -33.20 17.61
N SER A 19 -13.80 -33.03 16.57
CA SER A 19 -13.32 -32.70 15.23
C SER A 19 -12.74 -31.30 15.13
N ALA A 20 -13.30 -30.31 15.84
CA ALA A 20 -12.74 -28.97 15.90
C ALA A 20 -11.39 -28.92 16.66
N SER A 21 -11.24 -29.71 17.72
CA SER A 21 -9.98 -29.80 18.46
C SER A 21 -8.89 -30.55 17.68
N ALA A 22 -9.25 -31.52 16.83
CA ALA A 22 -8.31 -32.21 15.95
C ALA A 22 -7.82 -31.29 14.81
N ALA A 23 -8.71 -30.52 14.19
CA ALA A 23 -8.36 -29.53 13.18
C ALA A 23 -7.45 -28.42 13.76
N TYR A 24 -7.73 -27.96 14.97
CA TYR A 24 -6.89 -26.98 15.66
C TYR A 24 -5.52 -27.53 16.05
N ALA A 25 -5.43 -28.81 16.42
CA ALA A 25 -4.16 -29.49 16.70
C ALA A 25 -3.31 -29.71 15.44
N GLU A 26 -3.95 -29.97 14.29
CA GLU A 26 -3.31 -30.10 12.99
C GLU A 26 -2.75 -28.75 12.51
N GLU A 27 -3.51 -27.66 12.68
CA GLU A 27 -3.10 -26.30 12.37
C GLU A 27 -1.93 -25.83 13.27
N LEU A 28 -1.92 -26.21 14.56
CA LEU A 28 -0.80 -25.95 15.47
C LEU A 28 0.45 -26.76 15.10
N SER A 29 0.31 -27.99 14.63
CA SER A 29 1.45 -28.80 14.20
C SER A 29 2.08 -28.31 12.90
N GLU A 30 1.29 -27.78 11.96
CA GLU A 30 1.80 -27.12 10.76
C GLU A 30 2.51 -25.79 11.10
N GLN A 31 2.00 -25.04 12.07
CA GLN A 31 2.67 -23.81 12.53
C GLN A 31 3.99 -24.10 13.29
N GLU A 32 4.09 -25.20 14.00
CA GLU A 32 5.34 -25.62 14.66
C GLU A 32 6.37 -26.17 13.65
N MET A 33 5.95 -26.89 12.62
CA MET A 33 6.83 -27.34 11.54
C MET A 33 7.40 -26.14 10.74
N THR A 34 6.58 -25.15 10.39
CA THR A 34 7.05 -23.93 9.72
C THR A 34 7.99 -23.10 10.58
N LYS A 35 7.82 -23.11 11.91
CA LYS A 35 8.77 -22.48 12.84
C LYS A 35 10.11 -23.21 12.90
N GLN A 36 10.11 -24.52 12.80
CA GLN A 36 11.32 -25.33 12.84
C GLN A 36 12.12 -25.22 11.55
N GLU A 37 11.48 -25.19 10.39
CA GLU A 37 12.11 -24.90 9.10
C GLU A 37 12.66 -23.46 9.03
N ALA A 38 11.95 -22.49 9.59
CA ALA A 38 12.43 -21.10 9.68
C ALA A 38 13.64 -20.96 10.63
N ALA A 39 13.73 -21.77 11.68
CA ALA A 39 14.86 -21.76 12.61
C ALA A 39 16.11 -22.43 11.99
N GLU A 40 15.97 -23.49 11.20
CA GLU A 40 17.08 -24.14 10.51
C GLU A 40 17.73 -23.25 9.42
N VAL A 41 16.95 -22.36 8.82
CA VAL A 41 17.47 -21.36 7.85
C VAL A 41 18.24 -20.22 8.54
N LEU A 42 17.99 -19.98 9.83
CA LEU A 42 18.65 -18.93 10.62
C LEU A 42 19.98 -19.36 11.26
N GLU A 43 20.31 -20.67 11.31
CA GLU A 43 21.59 -21.16 11.87
C GLU A 43 22.73 -21.24 10.85
N GLN A 44 22.53 -20.85 9.59
CA GLN A 44 23.63 -20.68 8.64
C GLN A 44 24.17 -19.23 8.75
N GLU A 45 25.16 -19.05 9.62
CA GLU A 45 25.97 -17.81 9.66
C GLU A 45 26.62 -17.58 8.29
N PRO A 46 26.55 -16.33 7.77
CA PRO A 46 27.34 -15.98 6.59
C PRO A 46 28.82 -15.93 7.00
N THR A 47 29.62 -16.78 6.40
CA THR A 47 31.10 -16.66 6.41
C THR A 47 31.49 -15.28 5.95
N GLU A 48 32.41 -14.66 6.68
CA GLU A 48 33.04 -13.37 6.39
C GLU A 48 33.37 -13.24 4.91
N GLN A 49 32.69 -12.31 4.23
CA GLN A 49 33.10 -11.84 2.92
C GLN A 49 33.91 -10.57 3.06
N GLU A 50 35.11 -10.69 2.57
CA GLU A 50 36.16 -9.71 2.27
C GLU A 50 35.57 -8.35 1.88
N THR A 51 36.06 -7.30 2.52
CA THR A 51 35.78 -5.90 2.22
C THR A 51 36.28 -5.55 0.83
N ALA A 52 35.36 -5.60 -0.16
CA ALA A 52 35.61 -4.98 -1.45
C ALA A 52 35.31 -3.48 -1.37
N GLU A 53 36.30 -2.66 -1.72
CA GLU A 53 36.17 -1.21 -1.88
C GLU A 53 35.05 -0.87 -2.87
N PRO A 54 34.30 0.23 -2.65
CA PRO A 54 33.24 0.62 -3.58
C PRO A 54 33.87 1.00 -4.93
N PRO A 55 33.26 0.60 -6.07
CA PRO A 55 33.72 0.99 -7.38
C PRO A 55 33.64 2.52 -7.52
N GLN A 56 34.73 3.10 -8.04
CA GLN A 56 34.84 4.51 -8.38
C GLN A 56 33.70 4.90 -9.34
N GLU A 57 33.07 6.02 -9.04
CA GLU A 57 32.12 6.69 -9.91
C GLU A 57 32.78 7.03 -11.25
N ASP A 58 32.38 6.35 -12.31
CA ASP A 58 32.63 6.81 -13.66
C ASP A 58 31.49 7.76 -14.05
N ALA A 59 31.84 9.02 -14.16
CA ALA A 59 30.93 10.08 -14.53
C ALA A 59 30.61 9.99 -16.03
N THR A 60 29.35 10.33 -16.34
CA THR A 60 28.80 10.59 -17.66
C THR A 60 28.13 9.40 -18.38
N GLU A 61 26.87 9.17 -17.99
CA GLU A 61 25.81 9.02 -18.98
C GLU A 61 24.58 9.81 -18.50
N GLN A 62 24.50 11.05 -18.96
CA GLN A 62 23.25 11.80 -18.96
C GLN A 62 22.30 11.09 -19.91
N LEU A 63 21.40 10.25 -19.35
CA LEU A 63 20.23 9.81 -20.08
C LEU A 63 19.37 11.06 -20.34
N SER A 64 19.51 11.58 -21.55
CA SER A 64 18.62 12.58 -22.11
C SER A 64 17.20 12.03 -22.03
N TYR A 65 16.31 12.76 -21.37
CA TYR A 65 14.88 12.52 -21.43
C TYR A 65 14.48 12.46 -22.91
N GLY A 66 14.01 11.28 -23.31
CA GLY A 66 13.63 10.98 -24.68
C GLY A 66 12.60 11.97 -25.21
N LYS A 67 12.81 12.39 -26.44
CA LYS A 67 11.85 13.13 -27.23
C LYS A 67 10.46 12.47 -27.13
N VAL A 68 9.47 13.29 -26.80
CA VAL A 68 8.06 12.99 -27.01
C VAL A 68 7.88 12.58 -28.46
N VAL A 69 7.47 11.34 -28.69
CA VAL A 69 7.02 10.88 -30.00
C VAL A 69 5.56 11.29 -30.11
N ASP A 70 5.23 12.13 -31.06
CA ASP A 70 3.86 12.48 -31.40
C ASP A 70 3.08 11.19 -31.69
N ALA A 71 2.19 10.81 -30.78
CA ALA A 71 1.26 9.72 -31.00
C ALA A 71 -0.09 10.27 -31.43
N ALA A 72 -0.62 9.64 -32.44
CA ALA A 72 -1.81 9.89 -33.21
C ALA A 72 -2.95 10.63 -32.51
N GLU A 73 -3.41 11.69 -33.11
CA GLU A 73 -4.73 12.27 -33.00
C GLU A 73 -5.78 11.18 -33.32
N ASP A 74 -6.75 10.98 -32.42
CA ASP A 74 -8.07 10.38 -32.64
C ASP A 74 -8.54 9.31 -31.62
N ALA A 75 -8.00 9.32 -30.39
CA ALA A 75 -8.74 8.76 -29.26
C ALA A 75 -8.88 9.86 -28.21
N GLU A 76 -10.05 10.12 -27.70
CA GLU A 76 -10.23 10.88 -26.45
C GLU A 76 -9.49 10.11 -25.36
N SER A 77 -8.23 10.45 -25.17
CA SER A 77 -7.36 9.80 -24.21
C SER A 77 -7.75 10.30 -22.83
N LEU A 78 -8.03 9.39 -21.92
CA LEU A 78 -8.22 9.72 -20.49
C LEU A 78 -6.93 10.18 -19.81
N GLU A 79 -5.82 10.28 -20.56
CA GLU A 79 -4.53 10.76 -20.05
C GLU A 79 -4.64 12.17 -19.48
N GLY A 80 -4.13 12.33 -18.26
CA GLY A 80 -4.21 13.60 -17.54
C GLY A 80 -5.54 13.84 -16.80
N GLU A 81 -6.51 12.94 -16.91
CA GLU A 81 -7.81 13.07 -16.28
C GLU A 81 -7.94 12.25 -14.99
N TYR A 82 -6.97 11.40 -14.68
CA TYR A 82 -6.97 10.58 -13.47
C TYR A 82 -5.57 10.36 -12.91
N ILE A 83 -5.51 10.03 -11.61
CA ILE A 83 -4.26 9.62 -10.94
C ILE A 83 -4.52 8.28 -10.23
N PRO A 84 -3.89 7.17 -10.65
CA PRO A 84 -3.93 5.92 -9.91
C PRO A 84 -3.07 6.00 -8.65
N VAL A 85 -3.56 5.42 -7.55
CA VAL A 85 -2.79 5.17 -6.33
C VAL A 85 -2.65 3.66 -6.18
N LEU A 86 -1.43 3.15 -6.27
CA LEU A 86 -1.16 1.72 -6.16
C LEU A 86 -0.94 1.33 -4.71
N MET A 87 -1.55 0.22 -4.30
CA MET A 87 -1.45 -0.32 -2.95
C MET A 87 -0.70 -1.65 -2.97
N TYR A 88 0.52 -1.63 -2.46
CA TYR A 88 1.35 -2.81 -2.19
C TYR A 88 1.30 -3.12 -0.69
N HIS A 89 1.88 -4.26 -0.29
CA HIS A 89 2.03 -4.65 1.10
C HIS A 89 3.42 -5.25 1.36
N HIS A 90 3.56 -6.54 1.17
CA HIS A 90 4.76 -7.29 1.48
C HIS A 90 5.60 -7.59 0.22
N PHE A 91 6.93 -7.61 0.38
CA PHE A 91 7.84 -7.97 -0.71
C PHE A 91 8.63 -9.23 -0.37
N ALA A 92 8.99 -10.00 -1.41
CA ALA A 92 9.80 -11.20 -1.30
C ALA A 92 10.84 -11.28 -2.42
N ILE A 93 11.92 -12.04 -2.21
CA ILE A 93 12.93 -12.26 -3.25
C ILE A 93 12.38 -13.19 -4.36
N ARG A 94 11.51 -14.11 -4.00
CA ARG A 94 10.86 -15.07 -4.92
C ARG A 94 9.41 -15.29 -4.48
N ASN A 95 8.59 -15.68 -5.44
CA ASN A 95 7.20 -16.03 -5.15
C ASN A 95 7.17 -17.21 -4.16
N MET A 96 6.54 -16.99 -3.02
CA MET A 96 6.43 -17.97 -1.92
C MET A 96 5.28 -18.95 -2.13
N GLY A 97 4.63 -18.95 -3.31
CA GLY A 97 3.54 -19.85 -3.63
C GLY A 97 2.15 -19.36 -3.22
N VAL A 98 1.22 -20.26 -3.19
CA VAL A 98 -0.23 -20.00 -3.14
C VAL A 98 -0.67 -19.34 -1.83
N GLY A 99 -1.55 -18.36 -1.94
CA GLY A 99 -2.41 -17.91 -0.83
C GLY A 99 -2.14 -16.50 -0.30
N ASN A 100 -1.12 -15.80 -0.79
CA ASN A 100 -0.90 -14.41 -0.40
C ASN A 100 -0.93 -13.49 -1.64
N GLY A 101 -2.13 -13.11 -2.05
CA GLY A 101 -2.37 -12.30 -3.23
C GLY A 101 -1.72 -10.92 -3.23
N VAL A 102 -1.15 -10.48 -2.10
CA VAL A 102 -0.55 -9.14 -1.93
C VAL A 102 0.97 -9.15 -1.71
N VAL A 103 1.64 -10.27 -1.98
CA VAL A 103 3.10 -10.36 -1.94
C VAL A 103 3.67 -10.13 -3.34
N THR A 104 4.45 -9.07 -3.50
CA THR A 104 5.13 -8.73 -4.75
C THR A 104 6.60 -9.13 -4.65
N THR A 105 7.15 -9.78 -5.65
CA THR A 105 8.60 -10.06 -5.65
C THR A 105 9.40 -8.81 -6.02
N THR A 106 10.68 -8.77 -5.60
CA THR A 106 11.60 -7.68 -6.00
C THR A 106 11.73 -7.59 -7.52
N LYS A 107 11.66 -8.72 -8.23
CA LYS A 107 11.71 -8.75 -9.69
C LYS A 107 10.45 -8.14 -10.31
N GLU A 108 9.27 -8.45 -9.77
CA GLU A 108 8.00 -7.84 -10.21
C GLU A 108 8.00 -6.34 -9.92
N LEU A 109 8.41 -5.91 -8.72
CA LEU A 109 8.50 -4.49 -8.41
C LEU A 109 9.44 -3.75 -9.37
N GLU A 110 10.60 -4.32 -9.66
CA GLU A 110 11.56 -3.74 -10.60
C GLU A 110 10.99 -3.64 -12.01
N ASP A 111 10.28 -4.66 -12.48
CA ASP A 111 9.56 -4.67 -13.75
C ASP A 111 8.46 -3.60 -13.77
N HIS A 112 7.68 -3.47 -12.70
CA HIS A 112 6.66 -2.42 -12.56
C HIS A 112 7.27 -1.02 -12.70
N LEU A 113 8.33 -0.71 -11.95
CA LEU A 113 8.98 0.60 -11.97
C LEU A 113 9.54 0.94 -13.34
N HIS A 114 10.20 -0.03 -13.98
CA HIS A 114 10.72 0.13 -15.33
C HIS A 114 9.59 0.35 -16.35
N TYR A 115 8.52 -0.44 -16.26
CA TYR A 115 7.40 -0.35 -17.20
C TYR A 115 6.65 0.98 -17.04
N PHE A 116 6.37 1.43 -15.81
CA PHE A 116 5.73 2.73 -15.56
C PHE A 116 6.52 3.88 -16.22
N GLN A 117 7.85 3.89 -16.04
CA GLN A 117 8.69 4.90 -16.67
C GLN A 117 8.65 4.81 -18.20
N SER A 118 8.64 3.59 -18.77
CA SER A 118 8.55 3.38 -20.23
C SER A 118 7.21 3.85 -20.81
N GLN A 119 6.14 3.80 -20.01
CA GLN A 119 4.79 4.27 -20.39
C GLN A 119 4.57 5.77 -20.08
N GLY A 120 5.62 6.48 -19.67
CA GLY A 120 5.56 7.92 -19.41
C GLY A 120 4.93 8.29 -18.06
N TYR A 121 4.71 7.34 -17.14
CA TYR A 121 4.24 7.67 -15.81
C TYR A 121 5.31 8.38 -14.99
N ARG A 122 4.94 9.52 -14.41
CA ARG A 122 5.69 10.17 -13.34
C ARG A 122 5.15 9.71 -11.99
N ILE A 123 5.99 9.02 -11.24
CA ILE A 123 5.66 8.61 -9.87
C ILE A 123 5.85 9.83 -8.97
N ILE A 124 4.80 10.19 -8.20
CA ILE A 124 4.74 11.37 -7.34
C ILE A 124 4.58 11.01 -5.88
N SER A 125 5.03 11.90 -5.00
CA SER A 125 4.83 11.78 -3.55
C SER A 125 3.42 12.20 -3.13
N LEU A 126 3.02 11.93 -1.88
CA LEU A 126 1.73 12.37 -1.36
C LEU A 126 1.67 13.89 -1.20
N GLU A 127 2.78 14.59 -0.98
CA GLU A 127 2.83 16.05 -0.97
C GLU A 127 2.61 16.64 -2.36
N GLU A 128 3.17 16.00 -3.41
CA GLU A 128 2.89 16.40 -4.79
C GLU A 128 1.43 16.12 -5.14
N LEU A 129 0.88 14.96 -4.70
CA LEU A 129 -0.54 14.65 -4.87
C LEU A 129 -1.43 15.70 -4.19
N ASP A 130 -1.17 16.04 -2.92
CA ASP A 130 -1.90 17.07 -2.20
C ASP A 130 -1.87 18.42 -2.94
N SER A 131 -0.70 18.79 -3.44
CA SER A 131 -0.52 20.03 -4.19
C SER A 131 -1.32 20.04 -5.50
N LEU A 132 -1.35 18.93 -6.24
CA LEU A 132 -2.13 18.77 -7.46
C LEU A 132 -3.63 18.85 -7.19
N LEU A 133 -4.12 18.12 -6.19
CA LEU A 133 -5.54 18.13 -5.82
C LEU A 133 -5.97 19.52 -5.34
N THR A 134 -5.13 20.20 -4.55
CA THR A 134 -5.41 21.59 -4.11
C THR A 134 -5.48 22.56 -5.28
N ALA A 135 -4.61 22.43 -6.28
CA ALA A 135 -4.66 23.24 -7.49
C ALA A 135 -5.93 22.98 -8.31
N THR A 136 -6.31 21.69 -8.44
CA THR A 136 -7.53 21.27 -9.14
C THR A 136 -8.80 21.81 -8.49
N GLU A 137 -8.89 21.78 -7.16
CA GLU A 137 -10.05 22.32 -6.39
C GLU A 137 -10.20 23.83 -6.57
N ARG A 138 -9.10 24.55 -6.74
CA ARG A 138 -9.12 26.01 -6.98
C ARG A 138 -9.53 26.36 -8.41
N ASP A 139 -9.32 25.49 -9.37
CA ASP A 139 -9.73 25.71 -10.75
C ASP A 139 -11.15 25.19 -11.00
N THR A 140 -12.13 26.03 -10.75
CA THR A 140 -13.55 25.70 -10.91
C THR A 140 -13.99 25.61 -12.36
N HIS A 141 -13.11 25.91 -13.34
CA HIS A 141 -13.42 25.90 -14.76
C HIS A 141 -12.84 24.70 -15.49
N ALA A 142 -11.94 23.92 -14.85
CA ALA A 142 -11.38 22.72 -15.45
C ALA A 142 -12.44 21.59 -15.47
N GLU A 143 -12.57 20.90 -16.59
CA GLU A 143 -13.49 19.76 -16.73
C GLU A 143 -12.91 18.49 -16.08
N GLY A 144 -11.60 18.28 -16.11
CA GLY A 144 -10.90 17.19 -15.47
C GLY A 144 -9.94 17.63 -14.38
N LEU A 145 -8.93 16.82 -14.04
CA LEU A 145 -7.89 17.18 -13.07
C LEU A 145 -6.98 18.32 -13.55
N GLY A 146 -7.10 18.73 -14.82
CA GLY A 146 -6.31 19.81 -15.38
C GLY A 146 -4.80 19.53 -15.47
N LEU A 147 -4.41 18.25 -15.48
CA LEU A 147 -3.01 17.84 -15.50
C LEU A 147 -2.30 18.10 -16.82
N GLY A 148 -3.08 18.42 -17.86
CA GLY A 148 -2.63 18.61 -19.24
C GLY A 148 -2.51 17.29 -20.02
N LEU A 149 -2.75 17.37 -21.33
CA LEU A 149 -2.72 16.21 -22.22
C LEU A 149 -1.36 15.50 -22.18
N GLY A 150 -1.39 14.19 -22.17
CA GLY A 150 -0.20 13.34 -22.18
C GLY A 150 0.57 13.26 -20.88
N LYS A 151 0.08 13.84 -19.78
CA LYS A 151 0.68 13.70 -18.45
C LYS A 151 0.04 12.55 -17.69
N LYS A 152 0.87 11.59 -17.30
CA LYS A 152 0.48 10.43 -16.51
C LYS A 152 1.18 10.50 -15.15
N TYR A 153 0.42 10.68 -14.07
CA TYR A 153 0.94 10.62 -12.71
C TYR A 153 0.46 9.35 -12.03
N LEU A 154 1.23 8.82 -11.10
CA LEU A 154 0.79 7.75 -10.21
C LEU A 154 1.46 7.89 -8.84
N CYS A 155 0.78 7.39 -7.79
CA CYS A 155 1.35 7.25 -6.46
C CYS A 155 1.58 5.77 -6.13
N ILE A 156 2.67 5.48 -5.41
CA ILE A 156 2.95 4.15 -4.87
C ILE A 156 2.82 4.19 -3.35
N THR A 157 1.94 3.36 -2.82
CA THR A 157 1.74 3.19 -1.38
C THR A 157 1.97 1.74 -0.96
N MET A 158 2.38 1.55 0.29
CA MET A 158 2.55 0.25 0.94
C MET A 158 1.90 0.31 2.31
N ASP A 159 1.20 -0.76 2.71
CA ASP A 159 0.56 -0.80 4.02
C ASP A 159 1.36 -1.67 5.01
N ASP A 160 1.03 -1.57 6.30
CA ASP A 160 1.48 -2.36 7.44
C ASP A 160 2.92 -2.15 7.94
N GLY A 161 3.80 -1.50 7.19
CA GLY A 161 5.17 -1.24 7.63
C GLY A 161 6.03 -2.50 7.75
N TYR A 162 5.96 -3.43 6.80
CA TYR A 162 6.76 -4.65 6.78
C TYR A 162 8.27 -4.35 6.65
N PHE A 163 9.11 -5.22 7.27
CA PHE A 163 10.56 -5.14 7.11
C PHE A 163 10.98 -5.17 5.63
N SER A 164 10.27 -5.93 4.81
CA SER A 164 10.53 -6.01 3.37
C SER A 164 10.32 -4.69 2.61
N ASN A 165 9.55 -3.75 3.14
CA ASN A 165 9.46 -2.40 2.57
C ASN A 165 10.81 -1.68 2.64
N TYR A 166 11.56 -1.86 3.76
CA TYR A 166 12.89 -1.32 3.92
C TYR A 166 13.97 -2.15 3.21
N ASP A 167 13.96 -3.46 3.41
CA ASP A 167 15.06 -4.34 2.98
C ASP A 167 15.05 -4.62 1.48
N LEU A 168 13.87 -4.78 0.90
CA LEU A 168 13.69 -5.22 -0.49
C LEU A 168 13.18 -4.11 -1.43
N ALA A 169 12.18 -3.34 -1.01
CA ALA A 169 11.55 -2.34 -1.88
C ALA A 169 12.29 -1.00 -1.90
N TYR A 170 12.70 -0.47 -0.74
CA TYR A 170 13.39 0.82 -0.64
C TYR A 170 14.65 0.93 -1.51
N PRO A 171 15.53 -0.09 -1.61
CA PRO A 171 16.68 -0.03 -2.53
C PRO A 171 16.28 0.19 -4.00
N LEU A 172 15.14 -0.37 -4.42
CA LEU A 172 14.63 -0.19 -5.79
C LEU A 172 14.10 1.22 -6.00
N PHE A 173 13.33 1.78 -5.06
CA PHE A 173 12.87 3.17 -5.14
C PHE A 173 14.04 4.16 -5.23
N LYS A 174 15.13 3.92 -4.47
CA LYS A 174 16.38 4.69 -4.62
C LYS A 174 17.01 4.52 -5.99
N LYS A 175 17.14 3.27 -6.47
CA LYS A 175 17.73 2.96 -7.77
C LYS A 175 17.02 3.69 -8.90
N TYR A 176 15.70 3.66 -8.89
CA TYR A 176 14.85 4.29 -9.91
C TYR A 176 14.58 5.77 -9.65
N ARG A 177 15.04 6.32 -8.50
CA ARG A 177 14.85 7.72 -8.07
C ARG A 177 13.39 8.15 -8.06
N VAL A 178 12.53 7.30 -7.57
CA VAL A 178 11.09 7.55 -7.50
C VAL A 178 10.60 7.52 -6.05
N PRO A 179 9.62 8.37 -5.68
CA PRO A 179 9.06 8.38 -4.33
C PRO A 179 8.09 7.22 -4.11
N ALA A 180 7.96 6.83 -2.85
CA ALA A 180 6.94 5.91 -2.36
C ALA A 180 6.52 6.28 -0.93
N SER A 181 5.36 5.78 -0.50
CA SER A 181 4.81 6.04 0.84
C SER A 181 4.48 4.75 1.55
N VAL A 182 4.77 4.68 2.86
CA VAL A 182 4.41 3.53 3.71
C VAL A 182 3.45 3.99 4.78
N PHE A 183 2.28 3.38 4.85
CA PHE A 183 1.36 3.51 5.97
C PHE A 183 1.69 2.46 7.02
N ALA A 184 2.29 2.87 8.13
CA ALA A 184 2.79 1.97 9.16
C ALA A 184 1.84 1.88 10.35
N VAL A 185 1.64 0.66 10.86
CA VAL A 185 0.99 0.42 12.15
C VAL A 185 2.02 0.69 13.23
N THR A 186 1.91 1.81 13.94
CA THR A 186 3.01 2.33 14.75
C THR A 186 3.35 1.48 15.97
N ASP A 187 2.38 0.80 16.59
CA ASP A 187 2.61 -0.15 17.70
C ASP A 187 3.35 -1.41 17.22
N TYR A 188 3.34 -1.71 15.91
CA TYR A 188 4.01 -2.88 15.35
C TYR A 188 5.41 -2.58 14.85
N VAL A 189 5.80 -1.32 14.69
CA VAL A 189 7.16 -0.96 14.31
C VAL A 189 8.15 -1.56 15.31
N THR A 190 9.23 -2.17 14.80
CA THR A 190 10.23 -2.94 15.58
C THR A 190 9.74 -4.34 16.01
N ASN A 191 8.51 -4.75 15.71
CA ASN A 191 8.04 -6.10 16.01
C ASN A 191 8.79 -7.14 15.15
N ARG A 192 9.30 -8.19 15.80
CA ARG A 192 10.03 -9.29 15.19
C ARG A 192 9.31 -10.63 15.28
N ILE A 193 8.09 -10.66 15.80
CA ILE A 193 7.28 -11.87 15.93
C ILE A 193 6.38 -11.97 14.69
N GLY A 194 6.36 -13.14 14.06
CA GLY A 194 5.64 -13.36 12.80
C GLY A 194 6.30 -12.63 11.62
N ILE A 195 5.52 -11.99 10.75
CA ILE A 195 6.06 -11.18 9.66
C ILE A 195 6.68 -9.91 10.25
N GLN A 196 8.00 -9.80 10.13
CA GLN A 196 8.76 -8.72 10.74
C GLN A 196 8.36 -7.35 10.18
N LYS A 197 8.38 -6.35 11.05
CA LYS A 197 8.19 -4.94 10.69
C LYS A 197 9.56 -4.22 10.71
N PHE A 198 9.68 -3.14 9.96
CA PHE A 198 10.89 -2.33 10.03
C PHE A 198 11.05 -1.67 11.41
N THR A 199 12.25 -1.21 11.72
CA THR A 199 12.55 -0.48 12.97
C THR A 199 12.43 1.02 12.75
N TRP A 200 12.33 1.80 13.84
CA TRP A 200 12.33 3.27 13.77
C TRP A 200 13.61 3.83 13.13
N ASN A 201 14.79 3.21 13.36
CA ASN A 201 16.02 3.61 12.68
C ASN A 201 15.97 3.38 11.17
N GLN A 202 15.31 2.31 10.72
CA GLN A 202 15.10 2.02 9.29
C GLN A 202 14.09 3.00 8.70
N ALA A 203 12.99 3.29 9.41
CA ALA A 203 12.04 4.32 9.04
C ALA A 203 12.72 5.69 8.87
N ALA A 204 13.53 6.11 9.85
CA ALA A 204 14.31 7.36 9.78
C ALA A 204 15.29 7.38 8.60
N THR A 205 15.87 6.23 8.23
CA THR A 205 16.75 6.12 7.05
C THR A 205 15.97 6.33 5.75
N MET A 206 14.79 5.73 5.64
CA MET A 206 13.88 5.91 4.49
C MET A 206 13.47 7.38 4.36
N GLU A 207 13.00 7.98 5.44
CA GLU A 207 12.60 9.40 5.50
C GLU A 207 13.72 10.34 5.08
N LYS A 208 14.91 10.19 5.67
CA LYS A 208 16.06 11.03 5.38
C LYS A 208 16.51 10.96 3.93
N SER A 209 16.28 9.84 3.26
CA SER A 209 16.65 9.66 1.86
C SER A 209 15.77 10.48 0.90
N GLY A 210 14.55 10.85 1.29
CA GLY A 210 13.55 11.51 0.46
C GLY A 210 12.83 10.59 -0.54
N TYR A 211 13.21 9.30 -0.61
CA TYR A 211 12.58 8.35 -1.56
C TYR A 211 11.43 7.55 -0.95
N MET A 212 11.34 7.48 0.37
CA MET A 212 10.23 6.77 1.01
C MET A 212 9.86 7.47 2.30
N LYS A 213 8.58 7.81 2.44
CA LYS A 213 8.02 8.47 3.61
C LYS A 213 7.06 7.57 4.35
N VAL A 214 6.96 7.78 5.66
CA VAL A 214 6.17 6.95 6.58
C VAL A 214 5.01 7.76 7.13
N TYR A 215 3.79 7.24 6.96
CA TYR A 215 2.52 7.81 7.39
C TYR A 215 1.78 6.84 8.30
N SER A 216 0.65 7.28 8.86
CA SER A 216 -0.14 6.50 9.79
C SER A 216 -1.01 5.44 9.11
N HIS A 217 -0.96 4.20 9.64
CA HIS A 217 -1.97 3.16 9.43
C HIS A 217 -2.64 2.81 10.76
N THR A 218 -2.92 3.82 11.58
CA THR A 218 -3.31 3.76 12.98
C THR A 218 -2.18 3.28 13.91
N ALA A 219 -2.41 3.31 15.23
CA ALA A 219 -1.46 2.73 16.17
C ALA A 219 -1.51 1.20 16.19
N ASP A 220 -2.70 0.60 16.14
CA ASP A 220 -2.98 -0.79 16.48
C ASP A 220 -3.70 -1.59 15.38
N HIS A 221 -3.83 -1.02 14.18
CA HIS A 221 -4.49 -1.63 13.02
C HIS A 221 -5.97 -2.00 13.25
N GLN A 222 -6.65 -1.32 14.18
CA GLN A 222 -8.08 -1.55 14.37
C GLN A 222 -8.89 -0.78 13.31
N PRO A 223 -9.79 -1.45 12.59
CA PRO A 223 -10.66 -0.77 11.64
C PRO A 223 -11.68 0.10 12.38
N VAL A 224 -12.21 1.11 11.69
CA VAL A 224 -13.31 1.92 12.22
C VAL A 224 -14.54 1.04 12.50
N VAL A 225 -15.14 1.24 13.67
CA VAL A 225 -16.40 0.62 14.09
C VAL A 225 -17.42 1.73 14.30
N ALA A 226 -18.58 1.64 13.64
CA ALA A 226 -19.63 2.63 13.78
C ALA A 226 -20.09 2.76 15.25
N GLY A 227 -20.07 3.99 15.78
CA GLY A 227 -20.34 4.30 17.16
C GLY A 227 -19.13 4.23 18.11
N GLU A 228 -17.94 3.86 17.58
CA GLU A 228 -16.67 3.81 18.32
C GLU A 228 -15.59 4.68 17.64
N GLU A 229 -15.99 5.70 16.88
CA GLU A 229 -15.10 6.55 16.09
C GLU A 229 -14.07 7.31 16.94
N GLU A 230 -14.44 7.68 18.17
CA GLU A 230 -13.52 8.32 19.11
C GLU A 230 -12.35 7.39 19.51
N ALA A 231 -12.61 6.10 19.68
CA ALA A 231 -11.54 5.12 19.96
C ALA A 231 -10.58 4.98 18.76
N PHE A 232 -11.12 5.03 17.55
CA PHE A 232 -10.32 5.07 16.33
C PHE A 232 -9.48 6.35 16.25
N LEU A 233 -10.08 7.50 16.54
CA LEU A 233 -9.36 8.78 16.54
C LEU A 233 -8.26 8.82 17.60
N ASP A 234 -8.48 8.25 18.79
CA ASP A 234 -7.44 8.09 19.81
C ASP A 234 -6.28 7.23 19.32
N SER A 235 -6.55 6.15 18.56
CA SER A 235 -5.52 5.33 17.91
C SER A 235 -4.74 6.14 16.87
N MET A 236 -5.41 6.97 16.07
CA MET A 236 -4.78 7.86 15.10
C MET A 236 -3.88 8.89 15.78
N ARG A 237 -4.32 9.53 16.86
CA ARG A 237 -3.53 10.51 17.62
C ARG A 237 -2.29 9.88 18.23
N ARG A 238 -2.42 8.70 18.85
CA ARG A 238 -1.25 7.93 19.37
C ARG A 238 -0.27 7.62 18.23
N SER A 239 -0.77 7.23 17.07
CA SER A 239 0.07 6.96 15.90
C SER A 239 0.85 8.20 15.45
N GLU A 240 0.19 9.35 15.36
CA GLU A 240 0.80 10.61 14.95
C GLU A 240 1.84 11.10 15.96
N GLU A 241 1.56 10.99 17.26
CA GLU A 241 2.53 11.29 18.33
C GLU A 241 3.78 10.41 18.19
N THR A 242 3.59 9.09 18.00
CA THR A 242 4.67 8.13 17.84
C THR A 242 5.52 8.40 16.58
N LEU A 243 4.89 8.74 15.46
CA LEU A 243 5.58 9.15 14.23
C LEU A 243 6.40 10.42 14.45
N THR A 244 5.80 11.41 15.10
CA THR A 244 6.46 12.70 15.39
C THR A 244 7.66 12.52 16.32
N GLU A 245 7.52 11.72 17.39
CA GLU A 245 8.59 11.45 18.35
C GLU A 245 9.79 10.74 17.71
N ASN A 246 9.54 9.78 16.81
CA ASN A 246 10.60 8.95 16.23
C ASN A 246 11.21 9.53 14.94
N LEU A 247 10.40 10.23 14.14
CA LEU A 247 10.80 10.70 12.81
C LEU A 247 10.86 12.24 12.70
N GLY A 248 10.24 12.96 13.65
CA GLY A 248 10.18 14.42 13.61
C GLY A 248 9.43 14.93 12.37
N THR A 249 8.51 14.15 11.85
CA THR A 249 7.88 14.38 10.55
C THR A 249 7.02 15.63 10.54
N LYS A 250 7.12 16.39 9.45
CA LYS A 250 6.29 17.58 9.15
C LYS A 250 5.72 17.44 7.74
N HIS A 251 5.24 16.25 7.41
CA HIS A 251 4.59 16.03 6.12
C HIS A 251 3.13 16.48 6.15
N VAL A 252 2.53 16.43 4.96
CA VAL A 252 1.08 16.38 4.84
C VAL A 252 0.51 15.25 5.72
N LYS A 253 -0.51 15.54 6.51
CA LYS A 253 -1.18 14.50 7.28
C LYS A 253 -1.97 13.59 6.34
N ALA A 254 -1.50 12.37 6.21
CA ALA A 254 -2.10 11.32 5.38
C ALA A 254 -2.22 10.02 6.18
N MET A 255 -3.26 9.25 5.91
CA MET A 255 -3.47 7.96 6.54
C MET A 255 -4.15 6.96 5.59
N ALA A 256 -4.00 5.67 5.83
CA ALA A 256 -4.81 4.63 5.19
C ALA A 256 -5.68 3.94 6.25
N TYR A 257 -6.96 3.74 5.91
CA TYR A 257 -7.90 3.05 6.80
C TYR A 257 -7.57 1.55 6.87
N PRO A 258 -7.41 0.95 8.07
CA PRO A 258 -7.25 -0.49 8.20
C PRO A 258 -8.41 -1.24 7.53
N ASN A 259 -8.06 -2.19 6.65
CA ASN A 259 -9.03 -2.93 5.83
C ASN A 259 -9.95 -2.04 4.96
N GLY A 260 -9.61 -0.77 4.75
CA GLY A 260 -10.40 0.21 4.02
C GLY A 260 -11.72 0.61 4.68
N ARG A 261 -11.93 0.27 5.95
CA ARG A 261 -13.19 0.56 6.67
C ARG A 261 -13.20 1.96 7.24
N TYR A 262 -14.22 2.72 6.92
CA TYR A 262 -14.44 4.06 7.43
C TYR A 262 -15.93 4.33 7.69
N THR A 263 -16.24 5.42 8.39
CA THR A 263 -17.57 5.99 8.55
C THR A 263 -17.48 7.49 8.25
N GLU A 264 -18.57 8.12 7.84
CA GLU A 264 -18.62 9.56 7.61
C GLU A 264 -18.20 10.34 8.89
N ALA A 265 -18.57 9.82 10.07
CA ALA A 265 -18.18 10.43 11.34
C ALA A 265 -16.65 10.35 11.56
N ALA A 266 -16.01 9.21 11.25
CA ALA A 266 -14.55 9.09 11.34
C ALA A 266 -13.83 10.01 10.34
N GLN A 267 -14.34 10.14 9.12
CA GLN A 267 -13.81 11.06 8.12
C GLN A 267 -13.84 12.50 8.63
N GLN A 268 -14.97 12.96 9.16
CA GLN A 268 -15.12 14.30 9.72
C GLN A 268 -14.16 14.55 10.89
N LEU A 269 -14.03 13.60 11.83
CA LEU A 269 -13.10 13.71 12.95
C LEU A 269 -11.64 13.79 12.50
N LEU A 270 -11.26 13.05 11.46
CA LEU A 270 -9.92 13.12 10.89
C LEU A 270 -9.68 14.45 10.15
N ASP A 271 -10.66 14.96 9.43
CA ASP A 271 -10.58 16.27 8.78
C ASP A 271 -10.37 17.38 9.82
N GLU A 272 -11.12 17.35 10.95
CA GLU A 272 -10.95 18.28 12.07
C GLU A 272 -9.56 18.16 12.71
N ASP A 273 -8.98 16.97 12.76
CA ASP A 273 -7.60 16.69 13.24
C ASP A 273 -6.52 17.04 12.19
N GLY A 274 -6.94 17.49 10.97
CA GLY A 274 -6.07 18.00 9.91
C GLY A 274 -5.52 16.94 8.96
N TYR A 275 -6.12 15.77 8.88
CA TYR A 275 -5.79 14.78 7.85
C TYR A 275 -6.40 15.21 6.52
N VAL A 276 -5.55 15.44 5.53
CA VAL A 276 -5.96 15.95 4.22
C VAL A 276 -6.01 14.89 3.12
N LEU A 277 -5.43 13.71 3.37
CA LEU A 277 -5.45 12.57 2.45
C LEU A 277 -5.78 11.29 3.24
N GLN A 278 -6.97 10.74 3.01
CA GLN A 278 -7.43 9.53 3.70
C GLN A 278 -7.70 8.43 2.65
N PHE A 279 -6.92 7.36 2.73
CA PHE A 279 -6.91 6.31 1.70
C PHE A 279 -7.75 5.10 2.08
N THR A 280 -8.54 4.62 1.14
CA THR A 280 -9.37 3.41 1.25
C THR A 280 -8.74 2.23 0.49
N VAL A 281 -9.48 1.12 0.35
CA VAL A 281 -9.14 -0.01 -0.53
C VAL A 281 -10.13 -0.13 -1.69
N GLU A 282 -10.94 0.89 -1.92
CA GLU A 282 -11.86 0.92 -3.05
C GLU A 282 -11.09 0.91 -4.36
N ASN A 283 -11.43 -0.03 -5.24
CA ASN A 283 -10.73 -0.20 -6.51
C ASN A 283 -11.22 0.84 -7.52
N SER A 284 -10.59 2.00 -7.53
CA SER A 284 -10.89 3.11 -8.43
C SER A 284 -9.64 3.97 -8.63
N VAL A 285 -9.72 5.01 -9.44
CA VAL A 285 -8.70 6.03 -9.64
C VAL A 285 -9.16 7.39 -9.10
N ILE A 286 -8.22 8.26 -8.80
CA ILE A 286 -8.55 9.65 -8.46
C ILE A 286 -9.02 10.36 -9.73
N THR A 287 -10.21 10.94 -9.66
CA THR A 287 -10.78 11.87 -10.64
C THR A 287 -11.08 13.22 -9.98
N ARG A 288 -11.63 14.16 -10.75
CA ARG A 288 -12.11 15.43 -10.17
C ARG A 288 -13.23 15.27 -9.14
N LYS A 289 -13.98 14.16 -9.18
CA LYS A 289 -15.07 13.88 -8.23
C LYS A 289 -14.60 13.17 -6.96
N THR A 290 -13.36 12.71 -6.93
CA THR A 290 -12.81 11.99 -5.78
C THR A 290 -12.69 12.91 -4.58
N LYS A 291 -13.22 12.48 -3.45
CA LYS A 291 -13.08 13.18 -2.17
C LYS A 291 -11.76 12.78 -1.51
N ARG A 292 -11.12 13.72 -0.84
CA ARG A 292 -9.83 13.52 -0.16
C ARG A 292 -9.95 12.65 1.10
N ASP A 293 -11.14 12.56 1.67
CA ASP A 293 -11.49 11.75 2.83
C ASP A 293 -11.79 10.27 2.48
N ALA A 294 -11.79 9.94 1.17
CA ALA A 294 -12.02 8.58 0.66
C ALA A 294 -11.25 8.31 -0.65
N ILE A 295 -9.93 8.48 -0.63
CA ILE A 295 -9.08 8.28 -1.81
C ILE A 295 -8.99 6.78 -2.14
N PRO A 296 -9.39 6.36 -3.35
CA PRO A 296 -9.36 4.96 -3.75
C PRO A 296 -7.93 4.50 -4.09
N ARG A 297 -7.70 3.19 -4.05
CA ARG A 297 -6.42 2.59 -4.39
C ARG A 297 -6.60 1.30 -5.19
N ILE A 298 -5.66 1.04 -6.09
CA ILE A 298 -5.59 -0.19 -6.88
C ILE A 298 -4.67 -1.18 -6.16
N THR A 299 -5.23 -2.29 -5.69
CA THR A 299 -4.44 -3.37 -5.06
C THR A 299 -3.54 -4.05 -6.09
N ILE A 300 -2.25 -4.19 -5.77
CA ILE A 300 -1.30 -4.94 -6.59
C ILE A 300 -1.19 -6.35 -6.05
N GLU A 301 -1.47 -7.31 -6.92
CA GLU A 301 -1.49 -8.74 -6.62
C GLU A 301 -0.20 -9.42 -7.06
N SER A 302 0.10 -10.55 -6.45
CA SER A 302 1.25 -11.38 -6.82
C SER A 302 1.18 -11.85 -8.27
N GLY A 303 2.32 -11.90 -8.94
CA GLY A 303 2.44 -12.44 -10.30
C GLY A 303 2.07 -11.48 -11.42
N MET A 304 1.73 -10.23 -11.11
CA MET A 304 1.48 -9.21 -12.14
C MET A 304 2.80 -8.71 -12.73
N SER A 305 2.88 -8.62 -14.05
CA SER A 305 3.93 -7.86 -14.75
C SER A 305 3.61 -6.35 -14.75
N GLY A 306 4.59 -5.51 -15.11
CA GLY A 306 4.36 -4.08 -15.27
C GLY A 306 3.27 -3.76 -16.30
N GLU A 307 3.20 -4.53 -17.39
CA GLU A 307 2.14 -4.45 -18.39
C GLU A 307 0.76 -4.79 -17.79
N ASP A 308 0.67 -5.85 -16.96
CA ASP A 308 -0.57 -6.23 -16.30
C ASP A 308 -1.06 -5.14 -15.34
N VAL A 309 -0.13 -4.49 -14.62
CA VAL A 309 -0.47 -3.38 -13.71
C VAL A 309 -0.99 -2.18 -14.50
N VAL A 310 -0.34 -1.78 -15.58
CA VAL A 310 -0.81 -0.65 -16.40
C VAL A 310 -2.15 -0.95 -17.03
N ARG A 311 -2.35 -2.15 -17.57
CA ARG A 311 -3.65 -2.58 -18.09
C ARG A 311 -4.74 -2.56 -17.00
N LYS A 312 -4.41 -2.97 -15.76
CA LYS A 312 -5.35 -2.89 -14.62
C LYS A 312 -5.69 -1.43 -14.29
N ILE A 313 -4.71 -0.53 -14.34
CA ILE A 313 -4.93 0.92 -14.15
C ILE A 313 -5.91 1.45 -15.20
N GLU A 314 -5.67 1.20 -16.48
CA GLU A 314 -6.48 1.69 -17.59
C GLU A 314 -7.92 1.17 -17.49
N LEU A 315 -8.10 -0.13 -17.28
CA LEU A 315 -9.43 -0.73 -17.09
C LEU A 315 -10.16 -0.18 -15.85
N THR A 316 -9.42 0.08 -14.77
CA THR A 316 -10.01 0.67 -13.55
C THR A 316 -10.45 2.11 -13.82
N ALA A 317 -9.67 2.88 -14.58
CA ALA A 317 -10.03 4.24 -14.95
C ALA A 317 -11.29 4.26 -15.84
N GLU A 318 -11.36 3.41 -16.88
CA GLU A 318 -12.55 3.27 -17.71
C GLU A 318 -13.81 2.96 -16.89
N ASN A 319 -13.72 2.01 -15.96
CA ASN A 319 -14.82 1.65 -15.07
C ASN A 319 -15.23 2.80 -14.15
N THR A 320 -14.26 3.55 -13.63
CA THR A 320 -14.50 4.72 -12.77
C THR A 320 -15.30 5.78 -13.52
N PHE A 321 -14.86 6.14 -14.72
CA PHE A 321 -15.57 7.15 -15.53
C PHE A 321 -16.94 6.69 -15.98
N ALA A 322 -17.11 5.40 -16.33
CA ALA A 322 -18.43 4.83 -16.65
C ALA A 322 -19.39 4.97 -15.46
N ALA A 323 -18.97 4.61 -14.25
CA ALA A 323 -19.79 4.74 -13.05
C ALA A 323 -20.13 6.22 -12.72
N GLU A 324 -19.19 7.13 -12.94
CA GLU A 324 -19.42 8.57 -12.75
C GLU A 324 -20.35 9.18 -13.80
N GLY A 325 -20.39 8.65 -15.03
CA GLY A 325 -21.29 9.06 -16.11
C GLY A 325 -22.73 8.66 -15.83
N GLU A 326 -22.98 7.43 -15.39
CA GLU A 326 -24.32 6.92 -15.06
C GLU A 326 -24.98 7.69 -13.89
N GLY A 327 -24.19 8.21 -12.94
CA GLY A 327 -24.69 9.00 -11.80
C GLY A 327 -25.21 10.40 -12.16
N ASN A 328 -25.00 10.87 -13.39
CA ASN A 328 -25.45 12.20 -13.84
C ASN A 328 -26.80 12.16 -14.58
N GLU A 329 -27.38 10.97 -14.84
CA GLU A 329 -28.66 10.82 -15.55
C GLU A 329 -29.88 10.61 -14.62
N THR A 330 -29.72 10.62 -13.30
CA THR A 330 -30.79 10.50 -12.30
C THR A 330 -31.01 11.81 -11.55
#